data_18d9dcc2ae4d5146d38f4dfb1e7ba484
#
_entry.id   18d9dcc2ae4d5146d38f4dfb1e7ba484
#
_cell.length_a   1.000
_cell.length_b   1.000
_cell.length_c   1.000
_cell.angle_alpha   90.00
_cell.angle_beta   90.00
_cell.angle_gamma   90.00
#
_symmetry.space_group_name_H-M   'P 1'
#
loop_
_entity.id
_entity.type
_entity.pdbx_description
1 polymer ?
#
loop_
_entity_poly.entity_id
_entity_poly.type
_entity_poly.pdbx_seq_one_letter_code
_entity_poly.pdbx_strand_id
1 'polypeptide(L)'
;MMDADIFEQFIDQLGRYVRERLIPAEKEILETDKIPDAIVNEMRDLGLFGLTIPEEFGGAGMNITQYVRTIRTLSYAMPCYRSMISINIGMVCSAFKNGGTEAQKAEWLPRLAAGDIASFGLTEPGSGSDSAAMQTSAVKSGNGWVLNGTKRYITNAPYA
;
A
#
# COMPACT_ATOMS: atom_id res chain seq x y z
N MET A 1 -6.53 -1.93 18.67
CA MET A 1 -5.78 -0.63 18.60
C MET A 1 -4.49 -0.81 19.34
N MET A 2 -3.35 -0.53 18.71
CA MET A 2 -2.03 -0.67 19.33
C MET A 2 -1.91 0.20 20.58
N ASP A 3 -1.39 -0.38 21.68
CA ASP A 3 -1.12 0.32 22.93
C ASP A 3 -0.16 1.50 22.73
N ALA A 4 -0.29 2.56 23.56
CA ALA A 4 0.46 3.79 23.38
C ALA A 4 1.97 3.58 23.56
N ASP A 5 2.38 2.82 24.56
CA ASP A 5 3.81 2.59 24.86
C ASP A 5 4.44 1.70 23.78
N ILE A 6 3.69 0.70 23.30
CA ILE A 6 4.11 -0.16 22.19
C ILE A 6 4.24 0.67 20.90
N PHE A 7 3.32 1.60 20.68
CA PHE A 7 3.36 2.46 19.51
C PHE A 7 4.58 3.41 19.53
N GLU A 8 4.93 4.01 20.68
CA GLU A 8 6.13 4.86 20.78
C GLU A 8 7.41 4.05 20.48
N GLN A 9 7.52 2.82 21.03
CA GLN A 9 8.64 1.93 20.73
C GLN A 9 8.72 1.59 19.23
N PHE A 10 7.57 1.32 18.60
CA PHE A 10 7.49 1.08 17.16
C PHE A 10 7.98 2.30 16.35
N ILE A 11 7.56 3.53 16.71
CA ILE A 11 8.00 4.75 16.02
C ILE A 11 9.51 4.97 16.16
N ASP A 12 10.09 4.72 17.33
CA ASP A 12 11.52 4.82 17.56
C ASP A 12 12.30 3.79 16.73
N GLN A 13 11.82 2.54 16.69
CA GLN A 13 12.40 1.49 15.85
C GLN A 13 12.30 1.83 14.37
N LEU A 14 11.14 2.29 13.92
CA LEU A 14 10.93 2.73 12.55
C LEU A 14 11.85 3.90 12.17
N GLY A 15 12.04 4.86 13.07
CA GLY A 15 12.97 5.97 12.85
C GLY A 15 14.43 5.52 12.71
N ARG A 16 14.84 4.48 13.43
CA ARG A 16 16.16 3.86 13.24
C ARG A 16 16.24 3.15 11.88
N TYR A 17 15.23 2.35 11.55
CA TYR A 17 15.16 1.66 10.26
C TYR A 17 15.24 2.64 9.07
N VAL A 18 14.54 3.75 9.14
CA VAL A 18 14.61 4.82 8.13
C VAL A 18 16.04 5.29 7.94
N ARG A 19 16.73 5.65 9.03
CA ARG A 19 18.11 6.19 8.97
C ARG A 19 19.15 5.16 8.56
N GLU A 20 19.01 3.93 9.03
CA GLU A 20 20.05 2.90 8.89
C GLU A 20 19.86 2.03 7.66
N ARG A 21 18.63 1.93 7.12
CA ARG A 21 18.32 1.06 6.00
C ARG A 21 17.74 1.79 4.79
N LEU A 22 16.68 2.59 4.99
CA LEU A 22 15.98 3.21 3.84
C LEU A 22 16.82 4.30 3.18
N ILE A 23 17.33 5.26 3.96
CA ILE A 23 18.15 6.35 3.41
C ILE A 23 19.41 5.84 2.70
N PRO A 24 20.21 4.91 3.26
CA PRO A 24 21.35 4.35 2.52
C PRO A 24 20.98 3.63 1.22
N ALA A 25 19.82 3.01 1.13
CA ALA A 25 19.38 2.30 -0.08
C ALA A 25 18.89 3.25 -1.20
N GLU A 26 18.69 4.54 -0.93
CA GLU A 26 18.20 5.51 -1.92
C GLU A 26 19.15 5.66 -3.12
N LYS A 27 20.44 5.50 -2.91
CA LYS A 27 21.42 5.55 -4.00
C LYS A 27 21.14 4.46 -5.04
N GLU A 28 20.90 3.24 -4.61
CA GLU A 28 20.59 2.11 -5.50
C GLU A 28 19.27 2.36 -6.25
N ILE A 29 18.27 2.94 -5.58
CA ILE A 29 16.99 3.29 -6.23
C ILE A 29 17.19 4.31 -7.33
N LEU A 30 18.02 5.34 -7.11
CA LEU A 30 18.32 6.34 -8.14
C LEU A 30 19.08 5.76 -9.34
N GLU A 31 19.86 4.70 -9.14
CA GLU A 31 20.62 4.05 -10.19
C GLU A 31 19.80 3.02 -10.96
N THR A 32 18.85 2.33 -10.30
CA THR A 32 18.13 1.18 -10.86
C THR A 32 16.64 1.45 -11.14
N ASP A 33 16.11 2.58 -10.67
CA ASP A 33 14.69 2.93 -10.70
C ASP A 33 13.78 1.85 -10.02
N LYS A 34 14.36 1.11 -9.07
CA LYS A 34 13.68 0.01 -8.35
C LYS A 34 14.02 0.02 -6.87
N ILE A 35 13.01 -0.17 -6.00
CA ILE A 35 13.24 -0.45 -4.58
C ILE A 35 13.85 -1.85 -4.48
N PRO A 36 15.02 -2.02 -3.81
CA PRO A 36 15.64 -3.34 -3.65
C PRO A 36 14.70 -4.35 -2.99
N ASP A 37 14.65 -5.56 -3.50
CA ASP A 37 13.77 -6.62 -3.00
C ASP A 37 14.04 -6.93 -1.51
N ALA A 38 15.28 -6.80 -1.05
CA ALA A 38 15.63 -6.92 0.35
C ALA A 38 14.91 -5.87 1.23
N ILE A 39 14.86 -4.62 0.79
CA ILE A 39 14.14 -3.54 1.49
C ILE A 39 12.63 -3.82 1.52
N VAL A 40 12.06 -4.27 0.40
CA VAL A 40 10.63 -4.64 0.35
C VAL A 40 10.32 -5.76 1.34
N ASN A 41 11.18 -6.76 1.44
CA ASN A 41 11.04 -7.86 2.40
C ASN A 41 11.16 -7.37 3.86
N GLU A 42 12.14 -6.53 4.17
CA GLU A 42 12.26 -5.90 5.48
C GLU A 42 10.99 -5.10 5.85
N MET A 43 10.40 -4.38 4.89
CA MET A 43 9.14 -3.66 5.09
C MET A 43 7.96 -4.61 5.39
N ARG A 44 7.94 -5.81 4.77
CA ARG A 44 6.97 -6.87 5.09
C ARG A 44 7.17 -7.39 6.50
N ASP A 45 8.39 -7.73 6.87
CA ASP A 45 8.74 -8.26 8.19
C ASP A 45 8.41 -7.27 9.32
N LEU A 46 8.51 -5.97 9.04
CA LEU A 46 8.09 -4.90 9.95
C LEU A 46 6.57 -4.65 9.97
N GLY A 47 5.79 -5.40 9.20
CA GLY A 47 4.33 -5.28 9.15
C GLY A 47 3.81 -3.98 8.52
N LEU A 48 4.65 -3.27 7.73
CA LEU A 48 4.30 -1.94 7.20
C LEU A 48 3.16 -1.98 6.18
N PHE A 49 2.82 -3.13 5.62
CA PHE A 49 1.71 -3.30 4.69
C PHE A 49 0.37 -3.54 5.37
N GLY A 50 0.36 -3.82 6.69
CA GLY A 50 -0.84 -4.12 7.47
C GLY A 50 -1.26 -3.03 8.47
N LEU A 51 -0.66 -1.83 8.46
CA LEU A 51 -0.79 -0.82 9.52
C LEU A 51 -2.25 -0.51 9.92
N THR A 52 -3.15 -0.31 8.96
CA THR A 52 -4.56 0.05 9.22
C THR A 52 -5.55 -1.09 8.93
N ILE A 53 -5.05 -2.25 8.57
CA ILE A 53 -5.88 -3.45 8.41
C ILE A 53 -6.27 -3.92 9.82
N PRO A 54 -7.54 -4.31 10.05
CA PRO A 54 -7.98 -4.82 11.34
C PRO A 54 -7.18 -6.04 11.81
N GLU A 55 -7.02 -6.18 13.12
CA GLU A 55 -6.29 -7.29 13.76
C GLU A 55 -6.87 -8.66 13.38
N GLU A 56 -8.19 -8.76 13.20
CA GLU A 56 -8.87 -9.98 12.75
C GLU A 56 -8.43 -10.46 11.36
N PHE A 57 -7.86 -9.57 10.53
CA PHE A 57 -7.27 -9.89 9.23
C PHE A 57 -5.73 -9.86 9.26
N GLY A 58 -5.11 -9.90 10.44
CA GLY A 58 -3.66 -9.95 10.61
C GLY A 58 -2.96 -8.60 10.50
N GLY A 59 -3.68 -7.48 10.50
CA GLY A 59 -3.11 -6.14 10.50
C GLY A 59 -2.84 -5.61 11.91
N ALA A 60 -2.24 -4.41 11.99
CA ALA A 60 -1.94 -3.73 13.26
C ALA A 60 -3.11 -2.91 13.83
N GLY A 61 -4.21 -2.76 13.09
CA GLY A 61 -5.40 -2.04 13.55
C GLY A 61 -5.15 -0.58 13.96
N MET A 62 -4.12 0.06 13.39
CA MET A 62 -3.77 1.45 13.75
C MET A 62 -4.91 2.41 13.45
N ASN A 63 -5.15 3.33 14.39
CA ASN A 63 -6.01 4.48 14.15
C ASN A 63 -5.31 5.51 13.25
N ILE A 64 -6.09 6.52 12.81
CA ILE A 64 -5.59 7.53 11.87
C ILE A 64 -4.40 8.32 12.43
N THR A 65 -4.38 8.63 13.71
CA THR A 65 -3.27 9.38 14.35
C THR A 65 -1.97 8.55 14.33
N GLN A 66 -2.06 7.28 14.70
CA GLN A 66 -0.93 6.35 14.66
C GLN A 66 -0.42 6.18 13.23
N TYR A 67 -1.34 5.98 12.27
CA TYR A 67 -1.00 5.87 10.86
C TYR A 67 -0.27 7.13 10.34
N VAL A 68 -0.80 8.32 10.60
CA VAL A 68 -0.17 9.58 10.16
C VAL A 68 1.23 9.76 10.76
N ARG A 69 1.43 9.44 12.03
CA ARG A 69 2.76 9.48 12.66
C ARG A 69 3.74 8.49 12.01
N THR A 70 3.27 7.29 11.69
CA THR A 70 4.07 6.26 10.99
C THR A 70 4.48 6.75 9.61
N ILE A 71 3.53 7.25 8.81
CA ILE A 71 3.82 7.79 7.48
C ILE A 71 4.75 9.00 7.54
N ARG A 72 4.58 9.90 8.52
CA ARG A 72 5.50 11.02 8.76
C ARG A 72 6.92 10.52 9.00
N THR A 73 7.11 9.50 9.83
CA THR A 73 8.44 8.92 10.11
C THR A 73 9.05 8.32 8.84
N LEU A 74 8.29 7.57 8.05
CA LEU A 74 8.75 7.04 6.76
C LEU A 74 9.10 8.13 5.74
N SER A 75 8.43 9.29 5.81
CA SER A 75 8.64 10.40 4.87
C SER A 75 9.96 11.17 5.06
N TYR A 76 10.78 10.80 6.04
CA TYR A 76 12.17 11.25 6.11
C TYR A 76 13.09 10.55 5.09
N ALA A 77 12.64 9.42 4.53
CA ALA A 77 13.28 8.75 3.40
C ALA A 77 12.54 9.08 2.09
N MET A 78 13.07 8.58 0.97
CA MET A 78 12.52 8.79 -0.37
C MET A 78 11.03 8.45 -0.46
N PRO A 79 10.20 9.26 -1.15
CA PRO A 79 8.75 9.09 -1.20
C PRO A 79 8.26 7.75 -1.73
N CYS A 80 9.06 7.02 -2.51
CA CYS A 80 8.68 5.72 -3.09
C CYS A 80 8.30 4.70 -2.02
N TYR A 81 9.01 4.64 -0.88
CA TYR A 81 8.73 3.73 0.22
C TYR A 81 7.33 3.93 0.80
N ARG A 82 7.05 5.18 1.22
CA ARG A 82 5.73 5.48 1.79
C ARG A 82 4.61 5.38 0.76
N SER A 83 4.90 5.65 -0.52
CA SER A 83 3.90 5.55 -1.60
C SER A 83 3.49 4.11 -1.83
N MET A 84 4.44 3.17 -1.84
CA MET A 84 4.16 1.74 -1.93
C MET A 84 3.19 1.28 -0.83
N ILE A 85 3.46 1.67 0.42
CA ILE A 85 2.61 1.34 1.56
C ILE A 85 1.25 2.04 1.48
N SER A 86 1.24 3.34 1.19
CA SER A 86 0.01 4.15 1.22
C SER A 86 -1.00 3.74 0.17
N ILE A 87 -0.57 3.32 -1.03
CA ILE A 87 -1.48 2.79 -2.05
C ILE A 87 -2.10 1.49 -1.57
N ASN A 88 -1.29 0.60 -1.03
CA ASN A 88 -1.76 -0.69 -0.51
C ASN A 88 -2.82 -0.50 0.58
N ILE A 89 -2.48 0.26 1.62
CA ILE A 89 -3.32 0.44 2.80
C ILE A 89 -4.45 1.45 2.55
N GLY A 90 -4.11 2.60 1.99
CA GLY A 90 -5.04 3.73 1.89
C GLY A 90 -6.07 3.56 0.78
N MET A 91 -5.71 3.03 -0.36
CA MET A 91 -6.60 2.92 -1.52
C MET A 91 -7.15 1.50 -1.66
N VAL A 92 -6.29 0.49 -1.81
CA VAL A 92 -6.73 -0.87 -2.09
C VAL A 92 -7.45 -1.50 -0.89
N CYS A 93 -6.85 -1.48 0.31
CA CYS A 93 -7.51 -2.00 1.51
C CYS A 93 -8.80 -1.24 1.84
N SER A 94 -8.83 0.08 1.62
CA SER A 94 -10.05 0.86 1.83
C SER A 94 -11.17 0.47 0.86
N ALA A 95 -10.85 0.15 -0.39
CA ALA A 95 -11.84 -0.35 -1.35
C ALA A 95 -12.47 -1.67 -0.86
N PHE A 96 -11.66 -2.62 -0.38
CA PHE A 96 -12.18 -3.86 0.20
C PHE A 96 -12.96 -3.64 1.50
N LYS A 97 -12.43 -2.83 2.43
CA LYS A 97 -13.10 -2.55 3.71
C LYS A 97 -14.47 -1.90 3.54
N ASN A 98 -14.60 -0.99 2.59
CA ASN A 98 -15.82 -0.19 2.42
C ASN A 98 -16.79 -0.75 1.37
N GLY A 99 -16.31 -1.50 0.38
CA GLY A 99 -17.13 -1.98 -0.74
C GLY A 99 -17.02 -3.46 -1.05
N GLY A 100 -16.10 -4.19 -0.41
CA GLY A 100 -15.95 -5.62 -0.59
C GLY A 100 -17.01 -6.44 0.13
N THR A 101 -17.38 -7.59 -0.43
CA THR A 101 -18.15 -8.62 0.29
C THR A 101 -17.31 -9.23 1.41
N GLU A 102 -17.95 -9.87 2.39
CA GLU A 102 -17.23 -10.55 3.48
C GLU A 102 -16.26 -11.62 2.96
N ALA A 103 -16.64 -12.35 1.91
CA ALA A 103 -15.77 -13.31 1.25
C ALA A 103 -14.52 -12.64 0.65
N GLN A 104 -14.68 -11.50 -0.03
CA GLN A 104 -13.56 -10.73 -0.57
C GLN A 104 -12.66 -10.16 0.53
N LYS A 105 -13.24 -9.65 1.61
CA LYS A 105 -12.46 -9.17 2.76
C LYS A 105 -11.64 -10.29 3.38
N ALA A 106 -12.26 -11.44 3.63
CA ALA A 106 -11.60 -12.61 4.20
C ALA A 106 -10.49 -13.18 3.32
N GLU A 107 -10.60 -13.06 2.00
CA GLU A 107 -9.60 -13.50 1.04
C GLU A 107 -8.44 -12.50 0.93
N TRP A 108 -8.74 -11.21 0.73
CA TRP A 108 -7.73 -10.23 0.31
C TRP A 108 -7.05 -9.48 1.45
N LEU A 109 -7.78 -9.13 2.53
CA LEU A 109 -7.18 -8.34 3.60
C LEU A 109 -6.03 -9.05 4.32
N PRO A 110 -6.10 -10.37 4.63
CA PRO A 110 -4.95 -11.08 5.22
C PRO A 110 -3.72 -11.11 4.30
N ARG A 111 -3.92 -11.29 3.00
CA ARG A 111 -2.83 -11.29 2.02
C ARG A 111 -2.14 -9.93 1.93
N LEU A 112 -2.94 -8.86 1.90
CA LEU A 112 -2.42 -7.48 1.89
C LEU A 112 -1.71 -7.16 3.21
N ALA A 113 -2.22 -7.63 4.35
CA ALA A 113 -1.56 -7.47 5.65
C ALA A 113 -0.21 -8.20 5.71
N ALA A 114 -0.11 -9.37 5.10
CA ALA A 114 1.13 -10.15 4.98
C ALA A 114 2.13 -9.55 3.99
N GLY A 115 1.76 -8.51 3.23
CA GLY A 115 2.65 -7.78 2.34
C GLY A 115 2.52 -8.09 0.86
N ASP A 116 1.42 -8.74 0.41
CA ASP A 116 1.07 -8.74 -1.00
C ASP A 116 0.92 -7.29 -1.45
N ILE A 117 1.58 -6.96 -2.57
CA ILE A 117 1.56 -5.60 -3.11
C ILE A 117 0.43 -5.52 -4.12
N ALA A 118 -0.36 -4.45 -4.01
CA ALA A 118 -1.48 -4.18 -4.89
C ALA A 118 -1.41 -2.77 -5.50
N SER A 119 -2.11 -2.60 -6.61
CA SER A 119 -2.22 -1.35 -7.36
C SER A 119 -3.65 -0.86 -7.41
N PHE A 120 -3.82 0.45 -7.54
CA PHE A 120 -5.14 1.07 -7.73
C PHE A 120 -5.20 1.78 -9.09
N GLY A 121 -5.82 1.12 -10.06
CA GLY A 121 -5.92 1.59 -11.44
C GLY A 121 -7.08 2.54 -11.65
N LEU A 122 -6.90 3.85 -11.41
CA LEU A 122 -7.93 4.87 -11.64
C LEU A 122 -7.63 5.70 -12.89
N THR A 123 -6.49 6.37 -12.94
CA THR A 123 -6.11 7.35 -13.97
C THR A 123 -6.00 6.72 -15.37
N GLU A 124 -6.48 7.42 -16.37
CA GLU A 124 -6.37 7.06 -17.79
C GLU A 124 -5.69 8.18 -18.60
N PRO A 125 -5.23 7.92 -19.83
CA PRO A 125 -4.65 8.98 -20.68
C PRO A 125 -5.55 10.19 -20.86
N GLY A 126 -6.88 10.00 -20.90
CA GLY A 126 -7.90 11.06 -21.09
C GLY A 126 -8.64 11.45 -19.80
N SER A 127 -8.33 10.83 -18.66
CA SER A 127 -9.08 11.04 -17.41
C SER A 127 -8.12 11.07 -16.22
N GLY A 128 -7.94 12.27 -15.64
CA GLY A 128 -7.15 12.50 -14.44
C GLY A 128 -8.04 12.93 -13.28
N SER A 129 -8.08 14.25 -12.99
CA SER A 129 -8.90 14.81 -11.91
C SER A 129 -10.40 14.59 -12.13
N ASP A 130 -10.85 14.58 -13.38
CA ASP A 130 -12.21 14.15 -13.75
C ASP A 130 -12.24 12.63 -13.93
N SER A 131 -12.34 11.91 -12.82
CA SER A 131 -12.43 10.45 -12.84
C SER A 131 -13.75 9.92 -13.42
N ALA A 132 -14.79 10.76 -13.52
CA ALA A 132 -16.06 10.40 -14.16
C ALA A 132 -15.92 10.25 -15.68
N ALA A 133 -14.89 10.85 -16.29
CA ALA A 133 -14.58 10.73 -17.71
C ALA A 133 -13.83 9.45 -18.10
N MET A 134 -13.70 8.46 -17.20
CA MET A 134 -13.07 7.18 -17.49
C MET A 134 -13.74 6.45 -18.64
N GLN A 135 -12.93 5.85 -19.52
CA GLN A 135 -13.38 5.09 -20.69
C GLN A 135 -13.19 3.58 -20.54
N THR A 136 -12.44 3.12 -19.54
CA THR A 136 -12.31 1.68 -19.27
C THR A 136 -13.69 1.09 -19.05
N SER A 137 -14.00 0.05 -19.80
CA SER A 137 -15.28 -0.66 -19.74
C SER A 137 -15.12 -2.07 -19.19
N ALA A 138 -16.16 -2.57 -18.53
CA ALA A 138 -16.30 -3.96 -18.09
C ALA A 138 -17.58 -4.53 -18.70
N VAL A 139 -17.44 -5.51 -19.58
CA VAL A 139 -18.57 -6.15 -20.26
C VAL A 139 -18.72 -7.59 -19.75
N LYS A 140 -19.93 -7.97 -19.31
CA LYS A 140 -20.21 -9.33 -18.84
C LYS A 140 -20.00 -10.34 -19.98
N SER A 141 -19.27 -11.40 -19.71
CA SER A 141 -19.00 -12.49 -20.66
C SER A 141 -19.02 -13.83 -19.92
N GLY A 142 -20.03 -14.63 -20.17
CA GLY A 142 -20.25 -15.90 -19.44
C GLY A 142 -20.38 -15.65 -17.93
N ASN A 143 -19.57 -16.33 -17.14
CA ASN A 143 -19.53 -16.20 -15.68
C ASN A 143 -18.51 -15.12 -15.19
N GLY A 144 -17.89 -14.40 -16.10
CA GLY A 144 -16.88 -13.38 -15.77
C GLY A 144 -17.13 -12.05 -16.46
N TRP A 145 -16.08 -11.23 -16.53
CA TRP A 145 -16.09 -9.90 -17.14
C TRP A 145 -14.89 -9.76 -18.07
N VAL A 146 -15.07 -9.07 -19.17
CA VAL A 146 -13.98 -8.63 -20.05
C VAL A 146 -13.76 -7.14 -19.80
N LEU A 147 -12.52 -6.80 -19.40
CA LEU A 147 -12.09 -5.43 -19.17
C LEU A 147 -11.36 -4.91 -20.40
N ASN A 148 -11.76 -3.73 -20.89
CA ASN A 148 -11.13 -3.02 -22.01
C ASN A 148 -10.81 -1.60 -21.60
N GLY A 149 -9.54 -1.20 -21.67
CA GLY A 149 -9.09 0.13 -21.33
C GLY A 149 -7.59 0.20 -21.07
N THR A 150 -7.10 1.41 -20.84
CA THR A 150 -5.70 1.67 -20.53
C THR A 150 -5.63 2.55 -19.28
N LYS A 151 -4.89 2.10 -18.28
CA LYS A 151 -4.60 2.89 -17.08
C LYS A 151 -3.20 3.48 -17.17
N ARG A 152 -2.97 4.64 -16.53
CA ARG A 152 -1.70 5.38 -16.59
C ARG A 152 -1.30 5.86 -15.20
N TYR A 153 0.03 5.91 -14.96
CA TYR A 153 0.61 6.36 -13.68
C TYR A 153 0.14 5.52 -12.48
N ILE A 154 0.09 4.21 -12.65
CA ILE A 154 -0.39 3.31 -11.60
C ILE A 154 0.77 2.93 -10.69
N THR A 155 0.79 3.52 -9.50
CA THR A 155 1.76 3.19 -8.45
C THR A 155 1.66 1.70 -8.09
N ASN A 156 2.79 1.07 -7.87
CA ASN A 156 2.98 -0.35 -7.59
C ASN A 156 2.70 -1.31 -8.76
N ALA A 157 2.24 -0.88 -9.94
CA ALA A 157 1.90 -1.79 -11.03
C ALA A 157 3.02 -2.79 -11.41
N PRO A 158 4.33 -2.44 -11.36
CA PRO A 158 5.40 -3.41 -11.63
C PRO A 158 5.59 -4.46 -10.53
N TYR A 159 5.00 -4.29 -9.35
CA TYR A 159 5.16 -5.15 -8.17
C TYR A 159 3.88 -5.93 -7.82
N ALA A 160 2.73 -5.52 -8.36
CA ALA A 160 1.41 -6.07 -8.04
C ALA A 160 1.08 -7.37 -8.81
#